data_cac7e3fca86e803f84d63f56e76b474c
#
_entry.id   cac7e3fca86e803f84d63f56e76b474c
#
_cell.length_a   1.000
_cell.length_b   1.000
_cell.length_c   1.000
_cell.angle_alpha   90.00
_cell.angle_beta   90.00
_cell.angle_gamma   90.00
#
_symmetry.space_group_name_H-M   'P 1'
#
loop_
_entity.id
_entity.type
_entity.pdbx_description
1 polymer ?
#
loop_
_entity_poly.entity_id
_entity_poly.type
_entity_poly.pdbx_seq_one_letter_code
_entity_poly.pdbx_strand_id
1 'polypeptide(L)'
;LGDLGAGVFTRDKELRGLILDAAEACGELYWPMPMWREYNELLKSDTADVANVGPREGGAINAALFLDRFVENGTRWVHLDIAGPGYVTKTTPLSPVSGGTGAGVRIFCSLARGLR
;
A
#
# COMPACT_ATOMS: atom_id res chain seq x y z
N LEU A 1 4.97 7.34 5.72
CA LEU A 1 3.80 7.81 6.48
C LEU A 1 3.91 7.53 7.98
N GLY A 2 5.07 7.00 8.40
CA GLY A 2 5.31 6.64 9.80
C GLY A 2 4.45 5.47 10.27
N ASP A 3 4.25 5.38 11.60
CA ASP A 3 3.58 4.25 12.25
C ASP A 3 2.04 4.38 12.23
N LEU A 4 1.50 5.47 11.74
CA LEU A 4 0.06 5.75 11.84
C LEU A 4 -0.70 5.47 10.55
N GLY A 5 -0.09 5.69 9.39
CA GLY A 5 -0.79 5.65 8.11
C GLY A 5 -0.18 4.70 7.10
N ALA A 6 -1.02 4.12 6.27
CA ALA A 6 -0.64 3.25 5.16
C ALA A 6 -0.68 3.99 3.81
N GLY A 7 0.13 3.55 2.85
CA GLY A 7 0.11 4.05 1.49
C GLY A 7 -0.84 3.26 0.59
N VAL A 8 -1.57 3.95 -0.29
CA VAL A 8 -2.43 3.34 -1.32
C VAL A 8 -1.83 3.59 -2.68
N PHE A 9 -1.48 2.55 -3.41
CA PHE A 9 -0.88 2.62 -4.73
C PHE A 9 -1.76 1.90 -5.75
N THR A 10 -2.35 2.63 -6.67
CA THR A 10 -3.14 2.11 -7.79
C THR A 10 -3.30 3.16 -8.88
N ARG A 11 -3.41 2.71 -10.13
CA ARG A 11 -3.78 3.57 -11.29
C ARG A 11 -5.30 3.63 -11.49
N ASP A 12 -6.04 2.70 -10.90
CA ASP A 12 -7.50 2.64 -10.94
C ASP A 12 -8.11 3.65 -9.96
N LYS A 13 -8.68 4.73 -10.51
CA LYS A 13 -9.25 5.83 -9.71
C LYS A 13 -10.49 5.40 -8.93
N GLU A 14 -11.31 4.52 -9.51
CA GLU A 14 -12.53 4.01 -8.87
C GLU A 14 -12.16 3.09 -7.70
N LEU A 15 -11.24 2.13 -7.92
CA LEU A 15 -10.76 1.24 -6.87
C LEU A 15 -10.10 2.03 -5.73
N ARG A 16 -9.34 3.08 -6.05
CA ARG A 16 -8.78 3.98 -5.04
C ARG A 16 -9.86 4.64 -4.20
N GLY A 17 -10.94 5.12 -4.83
CA GLY A 17 -12.10 5.69 -4.11
C GLY A 17 -12.70 4.68 -3.14
N LEU A 18 -13.00 3.48 -3.61
CA LEU A 18 -13.54 2.40 -2.76
C LEU A 18 -12.64 2.08 -1.55
N ILE A 19 -11.32 2.05 -1.76
CA ILE A 19 -10.36 1.82 -0.66
C ILE A 19 -10.40 2.95 0.36
N LEU A 20 -10.39 4.20 -0.08
CA LEU A 20 -10.38 5.36 0.81
C LEU A 20 -11.69 5.48 1.59
N ASP A 21 -12.84 5.25 0.95
CA ASP A 21 -14.14 5.26 1.60
C ASP A 21 -14.25 4.15 2.66
N ALA A 22 -13.75 2.95 2.33
CA ALA A 22 -13.71 1.84 3.28
C ALA A 22 -12.76 2.12 4.46
N ALA A 23 -11.63 2.77 4.22
CA ALA A 23 -10.67 3.17 5.24
C ALA A 23 -11.29 4.19 6.20
N GLU A 24 -11.95 5.22 5.67
CA GLU A 24 -12.66 6.22 6.47
C GLU A 24 -13.75 5.58 7.33
N ALA A 25 -14.58 4.72 6.71
CA ALA A 25 -15.67 4.03 7.40
C ALA A 25 -15.21 3.13 8.56
N CYS A 26 -14.00 2.55 8.48
CA CYS A 26 -13.46 1.67 9.52
C CYS A 26 -12.42 2.35 10.43
N GLY A 27 -12.11 3.63 10.19
CA GLY A 27 -11.16 4.41 11.00
C GLY A 27 -9.69 4.00 10.81
N GLU A 28 -9.32 3.42 9.68
CA GLU A 28 -7.92 3.20 9.29
C GLU A 28 -7.41 4.37 8.45
N LEU A 29 -6.16 4.79 8.68
CA LEU A 29 -5.58 5.93 7.99
C LEU A 29 -4.83 5.47 6.74
N TYR A 30 -5.35 5.83 5.57
CA TYR A 30 -4.74 5.54 4.28
C TYR A 30 -4.55 6.81 3.46
N TRP A 31 -3.44 6.90 2.72
CA TRP A 31 -3.14 8.04 1.88
C TRP A 31 -2.73 7.61 0.46
N PRO A 32 -3.31 8.22 -0.59
CA PRO A 32 -2.93 7.92 -1.97
C PRO A 32 -1.49 8.35 -2.24
N MET A 33 -0.74 7.43 -2.83
CA MET A 33 0.65 7.65 -3.19
C MET A 33 0.81 7.64 -4.70
N PRO A 34 1.78 8.38 -5.25
CA PRO A 34 2.00 8.45 -6.69
C PRO A 34 2.59 7.13 -7.24
N MET A 35 2.23 6.81 -8.50
CA MET A 35 2.85 5.75 -9.29
C MET A 35 3.34 6.32 -10.62
N TRP A 36 4.26 7.29 -10.55
CA TRP A 36 4.83 7.95 -11.73
C TRP A 36 5.71 6.98 -12.51
N ARG A 37 5.56 6.99 -13.83
CA ARG A 37 6.29 6.07 -14.73
C ARG A 37 7.79 6.30 -14.72
N GLU A 38 8.22 7.52 -14.43
CA GLU A 38 9.62 7.95 -14.36
C GLU A 38 10.40 7.14 -13.31
N TYR A 39 9.75 6.71 -12.23
CA TYR A 39 10.35 5.87 -11.20
C TYR A 39 10.69 4.46 -11.69
N ASN A 40 10.17 4.00 -12.83
CA ASN A 40 10.56 2.70 -13.40
C ASN A 40 12.04 2.64 -13.79
N GLU A 41 12.66 3.80 -14.05
CA GLU A 41 14.11 3.88 -14.31
C GLU A 41 14.94 3.40 -13.10
N LEU A 42 14.42 3.60 -11.88
CA LEU A 42 15.07 3.18 -10.63
C LEU A 42 15.00 1.67 -10.39
N LEU A 43 14.20 0.96 -11.18
CA LEU A 43 14.02 -0.50 -11.11
C LEU A 43 14.76 -1.23 -12.23
N LYS A 44 15.56 -0.54 -13.05
CA LYS A 44 16.40 -1.17 -14.08
C LYS A 44 17.48 -2.03 -13.41
N SER A 45 17.77 -3.16 -14.04
CA SER A 45 18.83 -4.07 -13.64
C SER A 45 19.66 -4.45 -14.86
N ASP A 46 20.96 -4.60 -14.66
CA ASP A 46 21.89 -5.09 -15.71
C ASP A 46 21.92 -6.62 -15.77
N THR A 47 21.38 -7.29 -14.76
CA THR A 47 21.49 -8.76 -14.60
C THR A 47 20.13 -9.47 -14.50
N ALA A 48 19.03 -8.73 -14.39
CA ALA A 48 17.68 -9.27 -14.29
C ALA A 48 16.69 -8.39 -15.06
N ASP A 49 15.48 -8.87 -15.28
CA ASP A 49 14.41 -8.11 -15.97
C ASP A 49 13.99 -6.87 -15.19
N VAL A 50 14.12 -6.92 -13.86
CA VAL A 50 13.81 -5.83 -12.94
C VAL A 50 14.55 -5.99 -11.62
N ALA A 51 15.02 -4.89 -11.05
CA ALA A 51 15.56 -4.89 -9.69
C ALA A 51 14.42 -4.91 -8.67
N ASN A 52 14.50 -5.79 -7.68
CA ASN A 52 13.50 -5.89 -6.61
C ASN A 52 13.67 -4.85 -5.51
N VAL A 53 14.79 -4.13 -5.51
CA VAL A 53 15.09 -3.05 -4.56
C VAL A 53 15.60 -1.85 -5.33
N GLY A 54 14.94 -0.71 -5.16
CA GLY A 54 15.39 0.58 -5.66
C GLY A 54 16.21 1.35 -4.62
N PRO A 55 16.57 2.61 -4.91
CA PRO A 55 17.18 3.50 -3.94
C PRO A 55 16.25 3.76 -2.75
N ARG A 56 16.83 4.29 -1.66
CA ARG A 56 16.07 4.60 -0.43
C ARG A 56 14.97 5.63 -0.67
N GLU A 57 15.24 6.60 -1.54
CA GLU A 57 14.30 7.65 -1.93
C GLU A 57 13.14 7.03 -2.74
N GLY A 58 11.92 7.33 -2.32
CA GLY A 58 10.73 6.79 -2.97
C GLY A 58 10.57 5.26 -2.82
N GLY A 59 11.17 4.65 -1.79
CA GLY A 59 11.20 3.20 -1.62
C GLY A 59 9.83 2.53 -1.69
N ALA A 60 8.80 3.10 -1.06
CA ALA A 60 7.42 2.60 -1.14
C ALA A 60 6.84 2.68 -2.57
N ILE A 61 7.18 3.74 -3.32
CA ILE A 61 6.77 3.89 -4.73
C ILE A 61 7.47 2.83 -5.58
N ASN A 62 8.77 2.62 -5.37
CA ASN A 62 9.54 1.60 -6.08
C ASN A 62 9.01 0.19 -5.81
N ALA A 63 8.65 -0.13 -4.56
CA ALA A 63 8.04 -1.39 -4.19
C ALA A 63 6.70 -1.61 -4.89
N ALA A 64 5.83 -0.60 -4.91
CA ALA A 64 4.56 -0.67 -5.61
C ALA A 64 4.73 -0.85 -7.12
N LEU A 65 5.66 -0.12 -7.75
CA LEU A 65 5.95 -0.24 -9.18
C LEU A 65 6.60 -1.58 -9.54
N PHE A 66 7.40 -2.15 -8.64
CA PHE A 66 7.93 -3.50 -8.82
C PHE A 66 6.79 -4.53 -8.87
N LEU A 67 5.87 -4.48 -7.92
CA LEU A 67 4.71 -5.39 -7.88
C LEU A 67 3.78 -5.20 -9.08
N ASP A 68 3.54 -3.95 -9.51
CA ASP A 68 2.71 -3.59 -10.66
C ASP A 68 3.17 -4.28 -11.96
N ARG A 69 4.46 -4.60 -12.10
CA ARG A 69 5.01 -5.31 -13.27
C ARG A 69 4.52 -6.75 -13.41
N PHE A 70 4.09 -7.37 -12.32
CA PHE A 70 3.62 -8.76 -12.30
C PHE A 70 2.09 -8.85 -12.37
N VAL A 71 1.41 -7.71 -12.44
CA VAL A 71 -0.05 -7.66 -12.58
C VAL A 71 -0.42 -7.76 -14.05
N GLU A 72 -1.27 -8.72 -14.38
CA GLU A 72 -1.76 -8.92 -15.74
C GLU A 72 -2.60 -7.74 -16.22
N ASN A 73 -2.48 -7.42 -17.52
CA ASN A 73 -3.24 -6.34 -18.12
C ASN A 73 -4.75 -6.54 -17.95
N GLY A 74 -5.45 -5.49 -17.52
CA GLY A 74 -6.89 -5.52 -17.27
C GLY A 74 -7.30 -5.96 -15.88
N THR A 75 -6.36 -6.43 -15.04
CA THR A 75 -6.64 -6.74 -13.65
C THR A 75 -6.75 -5.45 -12.83
N ARG A 76 -7.86 -5.30 -12.11
CA ARG A 76 -7.99 -4.23 -11.10
C ARG A 76 -7.08 -4.56 -9.92
N TRP A 77 -6.19 -3.65 -9.60
CA TRP A 77 -5.15 -3.91 -8.62
C TRP A 77 -4.88 -2.68 -7.73
N VAL A 78 -4.60 -2.96 -6.48
CA VAL A 78 -4.14 -1.98 -5.51
C VAL A 78 -3.08 -2.61 -4.59
N HIS A 79 -2.02 -1.88 -4.33
CA HIS A 79 -1.04 -2.20 -3.30
C HIS A 79 -1.28 -1.31 -2.08
N LEU A 80 -1.38 -1.92 -0.91
CA LEU A 80 -1.49 -1.25 0.37
C LEU A 80 -0.17 -1.44 1.13
N ASP A 81 0.60 -0.36 1.29
CA ASP A 81 1.83 -0.40 2.07
C ASP A 81 1.50 -0.14 3.54
N ILE A 82 1.49 -1.21 4.31
CA ILE A 82 1.22 -1.23 5.75
C ILE A 82 2.49 -1.40 6.59
N ALA A 83 3.67 -1.22 6.01
CA ALA A 83 4.94 -1.42 6.73
C ALA A 83 5.05 -0.57 8.00
N GLY A 84 4.55 0.66 7.97
CA GLY A 84 4.49 1.53 9.15
C GLY A 84 3.46 1.06 10.19
N PRO A 85 2.16 1.08 9.88
CA PRO A 85 1.13 0.77 10.86
C PRO A 85 0.96 -0.71 11.17
N GLY A 86 1.54 -1.63 10.40
CA GLY A 86 1.33 -3.06 10.54
C GLY A 86 1.94 -3.71 11.77
N TYR A 87 3.01 -3.12 12.30
CA TYR A 87 3.71 -3.62 13.48
C TYR A 87 4.28 -2.47 14.31
N VAL A 88 4.03 -2.48 15.60
CA VAL A 88 4.53 -1.45 16.52
C VAL A 88 5.37 -2.08 17.64
N THR A 89 6.42 -1.38 18.04
CA THR A 89 7.34 -1.81 19.11
C THR A 89 6.98 -1.21 20.47
N LYS A 90 6.02 -0.29 20.49
CA LYS A 90 5.53 0.39 21.70
C LYS A 90 4.04 0.66 21.58
N THR A 91 3.39 0.90 22.69
CA THR A 91 1.97 1.31 22.76
C THR A 91 1.72 2.56 21.91
N THR A 92 0.66 2.52 21.13
CA THR A 92 0.15 3.65 20.32
C THR A 92 -1.35 3.82 20.58
N PRO A 93 -1.96 4.95 20.17
CA PRO A 93 -3.42 5.11 20.26
C PRO A 93 -4.21 4.03 19.53
N LEU A 94 -3.63 3.41 18.49
CA LEU A 94 -4.27 2.37 17.67
C LEU A 94 -3.93 0.95 18.13
N SER A 95 -2.87 0.78 18.93
CA SER A 95 -2.44 -0.51 19.45
C SER A 95 -1.97 -0.39 20.91
N PRO A 96 -2.71 -0.94 21.86
CA PRO A 96 -2.40 -0.84 23.29
C PRO A 96 -1.19 -1.70 23.71
N VAL A 97 -0.71 -2.58 22.83
CA VAL A 97 0.43 -3.46 23.05
C VAL A 97 1.38 -3.43 21.87
N SER A 98 2.65 -3.75 22.07
CA SER A 98 3.59 -3.96 20.97
C SER A 98 3.27 -5.24 20.22
N GLY A 99 3.54 -5.26 18.92
CA GLY A 99 3.27 -6.41 18.06
C GLY A 99 2.51 -6.04 16.80
N GLY A 100 1.91 -7.02 16.16
CA GLY A 100 1.04 -6.83 15.00
C GLY A 100 -0.23 -6.06 15.39
N THR A 101 -0.57 -5.05 14.61
CA THR A 101 -1.69 -4.14 14.91
C THR A 101 -3.01 -4.58 14.31
N GLY A 102 -2.99 -5.52 13.35
CA GLY A 102 -4.14 -5.87 12.53
C GLY A 102 -4.48 -4.82 11.46
N ALA A 103 -3.54 -3.92 11.11
CA ALA A 103 -3.72 -2.99 10.01
C ALA A 103 -4.14 -3.74 8.72
N GLY A 104 -5.16 -3.23 8.04
CA GLY A 104 -5.74 -3.87 6.86
C GLY A 104 -6.92 -4.81 7.16
N VAL A 105 -7.04 -5.39 8.36
CA VAL A 105 -8.14 -6.33 8.67
C VAL A 105 -9.50 -5.64 8.54
N ARG A 106 -9.65 -4.47 9.14
CA ARG A 106 -10.93 -3.74 9.14
C ARG A 106 -11.31 -3.26 7.74
N ILE A 107 -10.34 -2.73 7.00
CA ILE A 107 -10.60 -2.26 5.63
C ILE A 107 -11.02 -3.41 4.71
N PHE A 108 -10.37 -4.57 4.78
CA PHE A 108 -10.76 -5.74 3.99
C PHE A 108 -12.14 -6.27 4.37
N CYS A 109 -12.49 -6.27 5.65
CA CYS A 109 -13.84 -6.59 6.09
C CYS A 109 -14.89 -5.60 5.57
N SER A 110 -14.58 -4.30 5.58
CA SER A 110 -15.44 -3.24 5.05
C SER A 110 -15.67 -3.41 3.54
N LEU A 111 -14.59 -3.61 2.78
CA LEU A 111 -14.66 -3.86 1.34
C LEU A 111 -15.49 -5.09 1.00
N ALA A 112 -15.25 -6.23 1.68
CA ALA A 112 -15.98 -7.46 1.43
C ALA A 112 -17.49 -7.34 1.70
N ARG A 113 -17.90 -6.48 2.64
CA ARG A 113 -19.31 -6.19 2.92
C ARG A 113 -19.92 -5.26 1.87
N GLY A 114 -19.13 -4.33 1.33
CA GLY A 114 -19.58 -3.37 0.31
C GLY A 114 -19.65 -3.95 -1.11
N LEU A 115 -19.00 -5.09 -1.37
CA LEU A 115 -19.00 -5.78 -2.68
C LEU A 115 -20.19 -6.74 -2.87
N ARG A 116 -21.20 -6.69 -2.01
CA ARG A 116 -22.40 -7.55 -2.09
C ARG A 116 -23.47 -6.93 -2.97
#